data_1fece55897e27e44c891738b7fa9b2e3
#
_entry.id   1fece55897e27e44c891738b7fa9b2e3
#
_cell.length_a   1.000
_cell.length_b   1.000
_cell.length_c   1.000
_cell.angle_alpha   90.00
_cell.angle_beta   90.00
_cell.angle_gamma   90.00
#
_symmetry.space_group_name_H-M   'P 1'
#
loop_
_entity.id
_entity.type
_entity.pdbx_description
1 polymer ?
#
loop_
_entity_poly.entity_id
_entity_poly.type
_entity_poly.pdbx_seq_one_letter_code
_entity_poly.pdbx_strand_id
1 'polypeptide(L)'
;MSYKVTYANEATKYEAPGHFDVLTTRLHNPADVNGGTIVNGLSHFLPGGGANIAPANFEMIYYIISGEMTVTLVDENEQEQKYVLHAGDSVHFGKGTKRGCLNTGIVTAQMLTVMIKPQA
;
A
#
# COMPACT_ATOMS: atom_id res chain seq x y z
N MET A 1 -21.29 -10.76 -8.73
CA MET A 1 -20.74 -10.21 -9.98
C MET A 1 -19.47 -10.94 -10.34
N SER A 2 -19.20 -11.10 -11.63
CA SER A 2 -17.99 -11.79 -12.07
C SER A 2 -16.80 -10.83 -12.27
N TYR A 3 -17.06 -9.54 -12.47
CA TYR A 3 -15.98 -8.55 -12.63
C TYR A 3 -16.47 -7.14 -12.30
N LYS A 4 -15.52 -6.24 -12.09
CA LYS A 4 -15.79 -4.81 -11.97
C LYS A 4 -14.66 -4.01 -12.59
N VAL A 5 -15.02 -2.96 -13.33
CA VAL A 5 -14.09 -1.95 -13.85
C VAL A 5 -14.22 -0.71 -12.99
N THR A 6 -13.08 -0.19 -12.50
CA THR A 6 -13.06 1.06 -11.75
C THR A 6 -12.23 2.07 -12.53
N TYR A 7 -12.89 3.11 -13.04
CA TYR A 7 -12.20 4.23 -13.68
C TYR A 7 -11.53 5.10 -12.62
N ALA A 8 -10.45 5.77 -12.96
CA ALA A 8 -9.68 6.56 -12.01
C ALA A 8 -10.54 7.61 -11.27
N ASN A 9 -11.47 8.23 -11.96
CA ASN A 9 -12.34 9.25 -11.35
C ASN A 9 -13.44 8.65 -10.45
N GLU A 10 -13.56 7.34 -10.42
CA GLU A 10 -14.50 6.63 -9.56
C GLU A 10 -13.85 6.06 -8.30
N ALA A 11 -12.51 6.13 -8.21
CA ALA A 11 -11.79 5.64 -7.05
C ALA A 11 -12.20 6.43 -5.80
N THR A 12 -12.45 5.72 -4.71
CA THR A 12 -12.96 6.31 -3.48
C THR A 12 -11.81 6.72 -2.57
N LYS A 13 -11.80 7.99 -2.15
CA LYS A 13 -10.84 8.46 -1.15
C LYS A 13 -11.16 7.84 0.21
N TYR A 14 -10.13 7.52 0.95
CA TYR A 14 -10.29 7.06 2.34
C TYR A 14 -9.10 7.53 3.17
N GLU A 15 -9.25 7.51 4.50
CA GLU A 15 -8.17 7.83 5.41
C GLU A 15 -7.62 6.55 6.02
N ALA A 16 -6.32 6.32 5.82
CA ALA A 16 -5.64 5.15 6.37
C ALA A 16 -5.01 5.54 7.71
N PRO A 17 -5.26 4.77 8.79
CA PRO A 17 -4.66 5.05 10.10
C PRO A 17 -3.14 5.09 10.02
N GLY A 18 -2.54 6.05 10.72
CA GLY A 18 -1.08 6.18 10.79
C GLY A 18 -0.41 6.67 9.52
N HIS A 19 -1.18 7.05 8.50
CA HIS A 19 -0.67 7.65 7.27
C HIS A 19 -0.69 9.17 7.37
N PHE A 20 0.24 9.83 6.69
CA PHE A 20 0.36 11.29 6.69
C PHE A 20 0.85 11.81 5.33
N ASP A 21 0.40 13.00 4.95
CA ASP A 21 0.75 13.69 3.70
C ASP A 21 0.59 12.78 2.48
N VAL A 22 -0.57 12.16 2.40
CA VAL A 22 -0.89 11.19 1.36
C VAL A 22 -2.36 11.30 0.95
N LEU A 23 -2.61 11.11 -0.34
CA LEU A 23 -3.94 10.87 -0.87
C LEU A 23 -4.07 9.37 -1.11
N THR A 24 -4.96 8.72 -0.36
CA THR A 24 -5.23 7.29 -0.51
C THR A 24 -6.56 7.08 -1.21
N THR A 25 -6.56 6.26 -2.26
CA THR A 25 -7.77 5.94 -3.02
C THR A 25 -7.95 4.43 -3.11
N ARG A 26 -9.20 3.98 -2.93
CA ARG A 26 -9.58 2.58 -3.05
C ARG A 26 -10.01 2.30 -4.49
N LEU A 27 -9.39 1.30 -5.13
CA LEU A 27 -9.74 0.88 -6.48
C LEU A 27 -10.71 -0.29 -6.46
N HIS A 28 -10.40 -1.36 -5.72
CA HIS A 28 -11.21 -2.55 -5.67
C HIS A 28 -11.33 -3.13 -4.25
N ASN A 29 -12.43 -3.81 -4.01
CA ASN A 29 -12.75 -4.46 -2.75
C ASN A 29 -13.16 -5.92 -2.99
N PRO A 30 -13.11 -6.78 -1.97
CA PRO A 30 -13.52 -8.18 -2.12
C PRO A 30 -14.96 -8.34 -2.63
N ALA A 31 -15.85 -7.43 -2.23
CA ALA A 31 -17.27 -7.50 -2.63
C ALA A 31 -17.52 -7.22 -4.11
N ASP A 32 -16.51 -6.74 -4.86
CA ASP A 32 -16.68 -6.44 -6.29
C ASP A 32 -16.97 -7.69 -7.11
N VAL A 33 -16.47 -8.83 -6.68
CA VAL A 33 -16.64 -10.10 -7.39
C VAL A 33 -17.03 -11.21 -6.41
N ASN A 34 -17.68 -12.25 -6.93
CA ASN A 34 -18.05 -13.39 -6.10
C ASN A 34 -16.80 -14.12 -5.62
N GLY A 35 -16.72 -14.39 -4.31
CA GLY A 35 -15.57 -15.03 -3.70
C GLY A 35 -14.30 -14.17 -3.69
N GLY A 36 -14.44 -12.86 -3.91
CA GLY A 36 -13.31 -11.94 -3.96
C GLY A 36 -12.58 -11.83 -2.62
N THR A 37 -11.26 -11.66 -2.69
CA THR A 37 -10.40 -11.52 -1.51
C THR A 37 -9.44 -10.33 -1.63
N ILE A 38 -9.46 -9.63 -2.75
CA ILE A 38 -8.47 -8.59 -3.04
C ILE A 38 -9.02 -7.22 -2.68
N VAL A 39 -8.20 -6.49 -1.92
CA VAL A 39 -8.34 -5.04 -1.72
C VAL A 39 -7.14 -4.40 -2.39
N ASN A 40 -7.35 -3.45 -3.27
CA ASN A 40 -6.22 -2.67 -3.77
C ASN A 40 -6.54 -1.18 -3.79
N GLY A 41 -5.48 -0.40 -3.73
CA GLY A 41 -5.56 1.04 -3.72
C GLY A 41 -4.33 1.67 -4.31
N LEU A 42 -4.47 2.95 -4.62
CA LEU A 42 -3.37 3.76 -5.12
C LEU A 42 -3.16 4.91 -4.15
N SER A 43 -1.93 5.01 -3.66
CA SER A 43 -1.52 6.07 -2.74
C SER A 43 -0.61 7.06 -3.45
N HIS A 44 -0.88 8.34 -3.26
CA HIS A 44 -0.04 9.43 -3.74
C HIS A 44 0.58 10.10 -2.52
N PHE A 45 1.86 9.83 -2.27
CA PHE A 45 2.59 10.40 -1.13
C PHE A 45 3.31 11.67 -1.57
N LEU A 46 3.05 12.78 -0.89
CA LEU A 46 3.87 13.98 -1.04
C LEU A 46 5.29 13.71 -0.53
N PRO A 47 6.30 14.47 -0.96
CA PRO A 47 7.62 14.38 -0.34
C PRO A 47 7.50 14.53 1.18
N GLY A 48 8.10 13.60 1.93
CA GLY A 48 7.95 13.56 3.38
C GLY A 48 6.70 12.85 3.88
N GLY A 49 5.77 12.50 3.00
CA GLY A 49 4.59 11.73 3.37
C GLY A 49 4.89 10.25 3.52
N GLY A 50 4.08 9.55 4.29
CA GLY A 50 4.34 8.13 4.55
C GLY A 50 3.32 7.48 5.46
N ALA A 51 3.74 6.37 6.05
CA ALA A 51 2.98 5.63 7.04
C ALA A 51 3.90 5.19 8.17
N ASN A 52 3.43 5.36 9.39
CA ASN A 52 4.14 4.92 10.59
C ASN A 52 4.30 3.40 10.61
N ILE A 53 5.36 2.93 11.28
CA ILE A 53 5.60 1.49 11.42
C ILE A 53 4.46 0.88 12.25
N ALA A 54 3.82 -0.14 11.70
CA ALA A 54 2.72 -0.85 12.35
C ALA A 54 2.61 -2.26 11.75
N PRO A 55 2.06 -3.22 12.52
CA PRO A 55 1.85 -4.57 12.01
C PRO A 55 0.85 -4.58 10.84
N ALA A 56 1.12 -5.36 9.83
CA ALA A 56 0.20 -5.57 8.73
C ALA A 56 -0.96 -6.47 9.18
N ASN A 57 -2.19 -6.03 8.94
CA ASN A 57 -3.36 -6.83 9.29
C ASN A 57 -3.59 -7.99 8.32
N PHE A 58 -3.02 -7.92 7.12
CA PHE A 58 -3.19 -8.90 6.05
C PHE A 58 -1.90 -9.01 5.25
N GLU A 59 -1.80 -10.09 4.48
CA GLU A 59 -0.74 -10.22 3.48
C GLU A 59 -0.88 -9.11 2.43
N MET A 60 0.25 -8.47 2.06
CA MET A 60 0.23 -7.31 1.17
C MET A 60 1.38 -7.31 0.19
N ILE A 61 1.18 -6.60 -0.91
CA ILE A 61 2.22 -6.21 -1.86
C ILE A 61 2.17 -4.70 -2.03
N TYR A 62 3.35 -4.07 -2.02
CA TYR A 62 3.55 -2.69 -2.47
C TYR A 62 4.27 -2.72 -3.80
N TYR A 63 3.80 -1.93 -4.75
CA TYR A 63 4.44 -1.74 -6.05
C TYR A 63 4.59 -0.25 -6.31
N ILE A 64 5.82 0.19 -6.58
CA ILE A 64 6.09 1.61 -6.84
C ILE A 64 5.86 1.90 -8.32
N ILE A 65 4.91 2.78 -8.60
CA ILE A 65 4.60 3.22 -9.96
C ILE A 65 5.54 4.33 -10.38
N SER A 66 5.77 5.31 -9.49
CA SER A 66 6.62 6.46 -9.77
C SER A 66 7.14 7.06 -8.47
N GLY A 67 8.26 7.77 -8.56
CA GLY A 67 8.88 8.41 -7.42
C GLY A 67 9.75 7.47 -6.61
N GLU A 68 10.04 7.86 -5.37
CA GLU A 68 10.91 7.12 -4.47
C GLU A 68 10.22 6.92 -3.13
N MET A 69 10.19 5.67 -2.66
CA MET A 69 9.69 5.34 -1.33
C MET A 69 10.74 4.51 -0.59
N THR A 70 11.07 4.93 0.62
CA THR A 70 11.86 4.10 1.52
C THR A 70 10.91 3.30 2.40
N VAL A 71 10.96 1.98 2.26
CA VAL A 71 10.11 1.06 3.04
C VAL A 71 10.95 0.47 4.17
N THR A 72 10.44 0.58 5.38
CA THR A 72 11.05 -0.01 6.56
C THR A 72 10.28 -1.28 6.90
N LEU A 73 11.01 -2.38 7.04
CA LEU A 73 10.48 -3.67 7.44
C LEU A 73 11.23 -4.15 8.68
N VAL A 74 10.49 -4.71 9.62
CA VAL A 74 11.09 -5.30 10.82
C VAL A 74 11.22 -6.80 10.58
N ASP A 75 12.44 -7.32 10.64
CA ASP A 75 12.71 -8.73 10.37
C ASP A 75 12.42 -9.62 11.59
N GLU A 76 12.65 -10.91 11.43
CA GLU A 76 12.38 -11.93 12.46
C GLU A 76 13.23 -11.74 13.72
N ASN A 77 14.35 -11.01 13.62
CA ASN A 77 15.24 -10.71 14.74
C ASN A 77 14.94 -9.34 15.36
N GLU A 78 13.77 -8.75 15.08
CA GLU A 78 13.35 -7.42 15.54
C GLU A 78 14.29 -6.31 15.06
N GLN A 79 14.98 -6.51 13.93
CA GLN A 79 15.86 -5.53 13.32
C GLN A 79 15.13 -4.80 12.19
N GLU A 80 15.23 -3.46 12.19
CA GLU A 80 14.69 -2.65 11.11
C GLU A 80 15.60 -2.70 9.90
N GLN A 81 15.02 -3.04 8.75
CA GLN A 81 15.71 -3.02 7.46
C GLN A 81 15.02 -1.97 6.58
N LYS A 82 15.80 -1.11 5.97
CA LYS A 82 15.29 -0.05 5.09
C LYS A 82 15.66 -0.33 3.65
N TYR A 83 14.68 -0.18 2.77
CA TYR A 83 14.85 -0.41 1.35
C TYR A 83 14.35 0.80 0.58
N VAL A 84 15.21 1.39 -0.25
CA VAL A 84 14.82 2.50 -1.12
C VAL A 84 14.28 1.92 -2.41
N LEU A 85 13.00 2.11 -2.66
CA LEU A 85 12.31 1.55 -3.82
C LEU A 85 11.98 2.66 -4.83
N HIS A 86 12.12 2.34 -6.10
CA HIS A 86 11.82 3.21 -7.23
C HIS A 86 10.80 2.55 -8.17
N ALA A 87 10.42 3.25 -9.23
CA ALA A 87 9.45 2.74 -10.20
C ALA A 87 9.79 1.32 -10.66
N GLY A 88 8.82 0.42 -10.55
CA GLY A 88 8.96 -0.98 -10.91
C GLY A 88 9.42 -1.89 -9.77
N ASP A 89 9.88 -1.33 -8.66
CA ASP A 89 10.27 -2.12 -7.49
C ASP A 89 9.04 -2.48 -6.65
N SER A 90 9.13 -3.61 -5.97
CA SER A 90 8.01 -4.10 -5.16
C SER A 90 8.50 -4.84 -3.93
N VAL A 91 7.62 -4.97 -2.96
CA VAL A 91 7.85 -5.76 -1.75
C VAL A 91 6.58 -6.52 -1.39
N HIS A 92 6.76 -7.75 -0.94
CA HIS A 92 5.70 -8.64 -0.49
C HIS A 92 5.95 -9.00 0.97
N PHE A 93 4.97 -8.82 1.82
CA PHE A 93 5.10 -9.16 3.23
C PHE A 93 3.83 -9.82 3.76
N GLY A 94 4.01 -10.67 4.76
CA GLY A 94 2.93 -11.43 5.36
C GLY A 94 2.20 -10.66 6.45
N LYS A 95 1.06 -11.20 6.84
CA LYS A 95 0.28 -10.71 7.98
C LYS A 95 1.17 -10.68 9.23
N GLY A 96 1.08 -9.59 9.98
CA GLY A 96 1.84 -9.39 11.21
C GLY A 96 3.19 -8.72 11.02
N THR A 97 3.71 -8.65 9.79
CA THR A 97 4.96 -7.95 9.52
C THR A 97 4.82 -6.47 9.88
N LYS A 98 5.71 -5.95 10.71
CA LYS A 98 5.76 -4.53 11.03
C LYS A 98 6.44 -3.81 9.88
N ARG A 99 5.76 -2.83 9.30
CA ARG A 99 6.28 -2.06 8.16
C ARG A 99 5.82 -0.62 8.24
N GLY A 100 6.63 0.25 7.67
CA GLY A 100 6.33 1.65 7.45
C GLY A 100 6.93 2.10 6.13
N CYS A 101 6.61 3.29 5.70
CA CYS A 101 7.17 3.85 4.47
C CYS A 101 7.24 5.36 4.55
N LEU A 102 8.14 5.93 3.74
CA LEU A 102 8.36 7.37 3.68
C LEU A 102 8.78 7.76 2.27
N ASN A 103 8.15 8.78 1.71
CA ASN A 103 8.63 9.37 0.46
C ASN A 103 9.90 10.17 0.77
N THR A 104 11.04 9.61 0.41
CA THR A 104 12.35 10.21 0.61
C THR A 104 12.85 10.95 -0.62
N GLY A 105 12.03 11.01 -1.67
CA GLY A 105 12.33 11.73 -2.90
C GLY A 105 11.85 13.17 -2.86
N ILE A 106 11.89 13.81 -4.02
CA ILE A 106 11.55 15.24 -4.17
C ILE A 106 10.28 15.48 -4.98
N VAL A 107 9.63 14.41 -5.44
CA VAL A 107 8.36 14.47 -6.17
C VAL A 107 7.34 13.56 -5.51
N THR A 108 6.07 13.75 -5.84
CA THR A 108 5.01 12.85 -5.38
C THR A 108 5.29 11.42 -5.83
N ALA A 109 5.21 10.47 -4.92
CA ALA A 109 5.39 9.06 -5.21
C ALA A 109 4.03 8.37 -5.32
N GLN A 110 3.87 7.52 -6.33
CA GLN A 110 2.68 6.70 -6.49
C GLN A 110 3.01 5.25 -6.15
N MET A 111 2.25 4.69 -5.21
CA MET A 111 2.43 3.33 -4.75
C MET A 111 1.10 2.58 -4.83
N LEU A 112 1.10 1.48 -5.58
CA LEU A 112 -0.04 0.57 -5.66
C LEU A 112 0.07 -0.43 -4.52
N THR A 113 -1.02 -0.60 -3.78
CA THR A 113 -1.10 -1.60 -2.72
C THR A 113 -2.08 -2.69 -3.10
N VAL A 114 -1.71 -3.94 -2.85
CA VAL A 114 -2.59 -5.09 -3.00
C VAL A 114 -2.61 -5.81 -1.66
N MET A 115 -3.81 -6.10 -1.16
CA MET A 115 -4.00 -6.75 0.12
C MET A 115 -4.97 -7.92 -0.08
N ILE A 116 -4.65 -9.05 0.53
CA ILE A 116 -5.56 -10.21 0.55
C ILE A 116 -6.39 -10.12 1.83
N LYS A 117 -7.68 -9.88 1.65
CA LYS A 117 -8.62 -9.79 2.76
C LYS A 117 -9.70 -10.88 2.58
N PRO A 118 -9.54 -12.03 3.22
CA PRO A 118 -10.55 -13.10 3.11
C PRO A 118 -11.93 -12.60 3.53
N GLN A 119 -12.95 -13.01 2.81
CA GLN A 119 -14.32 -12.75 3.21
C GLN A 119 -14.65 -13.64 4.42
N ALA A 120 -15.37 -13.06 5.38
CA ALA A 120 -15.79 -13.79 6.58
C ALA A 120 -16.87 -14.81 6.25
#